data_c73909a79dcd7ac3080f1075aca5f0e2
#
_entry.id   c73909a79dcd7ac3080f1075aca5f0e2
#
_cell.length_a   1.000
_cell.length_b   1.000
_cell.length_c   1.000
_cell.angle_alpha   90.00
_cell.angle_beta   90.00
_cell.angle_gamma   90.00
#
_symmetry.space_group_name_H-M   'P 1'
#
loop_
_entity.id
_entity.type
_entity.pdbx_description
1 polymer ?
#
loop_
_entity_poly.entity_id
_entity_poly.type
_entity_poly.pdbx_seq_one_letter_code
_entity_poly.pdbx_strand_id
1 'polypeptide(L)'
;YCSYNKMTIFALSSGPGISGIAVIRVSGPNTKKVLKNLTFLELPKAKTASLRKFRYPGTNELIDEGILLWFPGPESYTGEDMAEFHVHGSRAVIEAMHNSISKIEGCRLAEPGEFTKIAFQNGKINLLKAESISDLISSETEMQRNQAIRIMSGKTSIKFNSLRERILKVL
;
A
#
# COMPACT_ATOMS: atom_id res chain seq x y z
N TYR A 1 -15.51 -22.94 5.30
CA TYR A 1 -14.75 -21.71 4.97
C TYR A 1 -13.97 -21.33 6.22
N CYS A 2 -12.66 -21.64 6.26
CA CYS A 2 -11.77 -21.15 7.31
C CYS A 2 -11.70 -19.64 7.20
N SER A 3 -12.23 -18.92 8.17
CA SER A 3 -11.94 -17.52 8.41
C SER A 3 -10.48 -17.43 8.83
N TYR A 4 -9.58 -17.32 7.88
CA TYR A 4 -8.23 -16.86 8.17
C TYR A 4 -8.36 -15.46 8.78
N ASN A 5 -7.93 -15.33 10.03
CA ASN A 5 -7.89 -14.05 10.74
C ASN A 5 -7.04 -13.09 9.89
N LYS A 6 -7.72 -12.24 9.10
CA LYS A 6 -7.08 -11.38 8.11
C LYS A 6 -6.27 -10.34 8.86
N MET A 7 -4.94 -10.47 8.85
CA MET A 7 -4.04 -9.58 9.55
C MET A 7 -3.87 -8.26 8.77
N THR A 8 -3.71 -7.19 9.49
CA THR A 8 -3.28 -5.90 8.93
C THR A 8 -1.79 -5.94 8.70
N ILE A 9 -1.37 -5.57 7.52
CA ILE A 9 0.03 -5.53 7.14
C ILE A 9 0.54 -4.10 7.05
N PHE A 10 1.82 -3.88 7.35
CA PHE A 10 2.48 -2.59 7.18
C PHE A 10 3.91 -2.76 6.69
N ALA A 11 4.41 -1.79 5.95
CA ALA A 11 5.80 -1.75 5.50
C ALA A 11 6.24 -0.34 5.12
N LEU A 12 7.56 -0.13 5.11
CA LEU A 12 8.19 0.98 4.40
C LEU A 12 7.97 0.78 2.90
N SER A 13 7.32 1.73 2.25
CA SER A 13 6.97 1.69 0.81
C SER A 13 7.86 2.61 -0.04
N SER A 14 8.64 3.48 0.58
CA SER A 14 9.72 4.24 -0.08
C SER A 14 11.00 3.43 -0.13
N GLY A 15 11.94 3.83 -1.00
CA GLY A 15 13.26 3.17 -1.09
C GLY A 15 13.99 3.15 0.25
N PRO A 16 14.88 2.17 0.46
CA PRO A 16 15.70 2.09 1.66
C PRO A 16 16.74 3.21 1.68
N GLY A 17 17.13 3.66 2.88
CA GLY A 17 18.16 4.67 3.10
C GLY A 17 17.63 5.95 3.74
N ILE A 18 18.56 6.86 4.07
CA ILE A 18 18.23 8.17 4.64
C ILE A 18 17.64 9.03 3.53
N SER A 19 16.46 9.58 3.77
CA SER A 19 15.76 10.44 2.83
C SER A 19 15.03 11.57 3.56
N GLY A 20 14.62 12.60 2.84
CA GLY A 20 13.80 13.67 3.43
C GLY A 20 12.41 13.18 3.84
N ILE A 21 11.87 12.20 3.11
CA ILE A 21 10.54 11.62 3.32
C ILE A 21 10.60 10.10 3.22
N ALA A 22 9.96 9.42 4.15
CA ALA A 22 9.66 8.01 4.10
C ALA A 22 8.15 7.78 4.13
N VAL A 23 7.68 6.80 3.40
CA VAL A 23 6.26 6.44 3.35
C VAL A 23 6.07 5.06 3.98
N ILE A 24 5.31 5.00 5.06
CA ILE A 24 4.90 3.75 5.70
C ILE A 24 3.46 3.49 5.32
N ARG A 25 3.21 2.36 4.66
CA ARG A 25 1.87 1.93 4.24
C ARG A 25 1.33 0.89 5.19
N VAL A 26 0.03 1.00 5.48
CA VAL A 26 -0.74 0.05 6.30
C VAL A 26 -1.97 -0.37 5.51
N SER A 27 -2.31 -1.66 5.49
CA SER A 27 -3.51 -2.18 4.84
C SER A 27 -4.11 -3.33 5.64
N GLY A 28 -5.42 -3.33 5.81
CA GLY A 28 -6.15 -4.40 6.47
C GLY A 28 -7.20 -3.93 7.47
N PRO A 29 -7.87 -4.88 8.15
CA PRO A 29 -9.03 -4.59 8.99
C PRO A 29 -8.73 -3.69 10.20
N ASN A 30 -7.50 -3.73 10.74
CA ASN A 30 -7.12 -2.93 11.90
C ASN A 30 -6.52 -1.56 11.53
N THR A 31 -6.55 -1.14 10.27
CA THR A 31 -5.98 0.15 9.84
C THR A 31 -6.58 1.33 10.60
N LYS A 32 -7.89 1.33 10.86
CA LYS A 32 -8.54 2.38 11.69
C LYS A 32 -8.03 2.41 13.12
N LYS A 33 -7.76 1.23 13.71
CA LYS A 33 -7.16 1.10 15.03
C LYS A 33 -5.74 1.66 15.05
N VAL A 34 -4.95 1.38 14.02
CA VAL A 34 -3.59 1.93 13.86
C VAL A 34 -3.63 3.46 13.80
N LEU A 35 -4.51 4.03 12.98
CA LEU A 35 -4.67 5.47 12.86
C LEU A 35 -5.01 6.13 14.20
N LYS A 36 -6.01 5.62 14.91
CA LYS A 36 -6.42 6.16 16.21
C LYS A 36 -5.33 6.05 17.26
N ASN A 37 -4.60 4.93 17.30
CA ASN A 37 -3.55 4.71 18.30
C ASN A 37 -2.31 5.59 18.08
N LEU A 38 -2.00 5.95 16.83
CA LEU A 38 -0.83 6.77 16.53
C LEU A 38 -1.12 8.27 16.52
N THR A 39 -2.36 8.67 16.23
CA THR A 39 -2.71 10.10 16.14
C THR A 39 -3.51 10.61 17.34
N PHE A 40 -4.17 9.72 18.09
CA PHE A 40 -5.12 10.04 19.15
C PHE A 40 -6.27 10.97 18.70
N LEU A 41 -6.56 10.98 17.40
CA LEU A 41 -7.57 11.82 16.77
C LEU A 41 -8.57 10.97 15.99
N GLU A 42 -9.68 11.59 15.63
CA GLU A 42 -10.63 10.99 14.69
C GLU A 42 -10.01 10.80 13.29
N LEU A 43 -10.59 9.85 12.53
CA LEU A 43 -10.13 9.54 11.20
C LEU A 43 -10.14 10.79 10.31
N PRO A 44 -9.10 11.01 9.52
CA PRO A 44 -9.08 12.13 8.59
C PRO A 44 -10.08 11.91 7.45
N LYS A 45 -10.38 12.98 6.71
CA LYS A 45 -11.18 12.89 5.49
C LYS A 45 -10.49 11.95 4.49
N ALA A 46 -11.27 11.05 3.90
CA ALA A 46 -10.76 10.09 2.92
C ALA A 46 -10.07 10.78 1.73
N LYS A 47 -8.96 10.22 1.30
CA LYS A 47 -8.19 10.67 0.12
C LYS A 47 -7.73 12.14 0.20
N THR A 48 -7.60 12.66 1.41
CA THR A 48 -7.16 14.04 1.66
C THR A 48 -5.91 14.03 2.53
N ALA A 49 -4.91 14.79 2.12
CA ALA A 49 -3.69 14.97 2.91
C ALA A 49 -4.00 15.75 4.20
N SER A 50 -3.63 15.18 5.32
CA SER A 50 -3.86 15.76 6.63
C SER A 50 -2.57 15.80 7.43
N LEU A 51 -2.13 16.99 7.85
CA LEU A 51 -0.99 17.11 8.75
C LEU A 51 -1.38 16.55 10.12
N ARG A 52 -0.58 15.63 10.66
CA ARG A 52 -0.81 14.93 11.93
C ARG A 52 0.49 14.74 12.69
N LYS A 53 0.37 14.73 14.02
CA LYS A 53 1.43 14.32 14.93
C LYS A 53 1.26 12.84 15.23
N PHE A 54 2.32 12.07 15.00
CA PHE A 54 2.37 10.65 15.30
C PHE A 54 3.03 10.44 16.65
N ARG A 55 2.43 9.61 17.49
CA ARG A 55 2.82 9.45 18.88
C ARG A 55 2.90 7.97 19.27
N TYR A 56 3.73 7.67 20.25
CA TYR A 56 3.79 6.33 20.83
C TYR A 56 2.48 5.96 21.52
N PRO A 57 1.86 4.81 21.16
CA PRO A 57 0.73 4.27 21.91
C PRO A 57 1.13 4.01 23.37
N GLY A 58 0.39 4.59 24.33
CA GLY A 58 0.61 4.41 25.77
C GLY A 58 1.40 5.53 26.45
N THR A 59 2.47 6.07 25.87
CA THR A 59 3.23 7.18 26.47
C THR A 59 2.82 8.55 25.95
N ASN A 60 2.14 8.61 24.80
CA ASN A 60 1.77 9.85 24.11
C ASN A 60 2.96 10.75 23.72
N GLU A 61 4.18 10.21 23.76
CA GLU A 61 5.39 10.89 23.32
C GLU A 61 5.39 11.06 21.80
N LEU A 62 5.83 12.21 21.31
CA LEU A 62 5.89 12.54 19.91
C LEU A 62 6.97 11.69 19.21
N ILE A 63 6.59 10.99 18.15
CA ILE A 63 7.50 10.29 17.24
C ILE A 63 7.94 11.24 16.13
N ASP A 64 6.95 11.80 15.40
CA ASP A 64 7.17 12.68 14.27
C ASP A 64 5.91 13.48 13.94
N GLU A 65 6.05 14.49 13.08
CA GLU A 65 4.93 15.23 12.48
C GLU A 65 5.01 15.10 10.97
N GLY A 66 3.92 14.67 10.33
CA GLY A 66 3.93 14.42 8.90
C GLY A 66 2.52 14.33 8.31
N ILE A 67 2.45 13.93 7.07
CA ILE A 67 1.18 13.82 6.33
C ILE A 67 0.60 12.42 6.52
N LEU A 68 -0.68 12.36 6.81
CA LEU A 68 -1.48 11.16 6.83
C LEU A 68 -2.48 11.18 5.69
N LEU A 69 -2.50 10.08 4.93
CA LEU A 69 -3.48 9.80 3.91
C LEU A 69 -4.31 8.58 4.33
N TRP A 70 -5.63 8.69 4.20
CA TRP A 70 -6.58 7.65 4.53
C TRP A 70 -7.37 7.23 3.29
N PHE A 71 -7.38 5.93 3.01
CA PHE A 71 -8.07 5.32 1.87
C PHE A 71 -9.00 4.21 2.38
N PRO A 72 -10.30 4.52 2.62
CA PRO A 72 -11.26 3.49 3.02
C PRO A 72 -11.47 2.48 1.90
N GLY A 73 -11.58 1.20 2.26
CA GLY A 73 -12.03 0.18 1.33
C GLY A 73 -13.48 0.37 0.90
N PRO A 74 -13.86 -0.08 -0.29
CA PRO A 74 -13.06 -0.77 -1.31
C PRO A 74 -12.25 0.17 -2.24
N GLU A 75 -12.29 1.48 -2.03
CA GLU A 75 -11.71 2.53 -2.87
C GLU A 75 -10.21 2.78 -2.59
N SER A 76 -9.45 1.74 -2.25
CA SER A 76 -8.01 1.74 -1.99
C SER A 76 -7.26 0.89 -3.01
N TYR A 77 -5.92 0.94 -2.97
CA TYR A 77 -5.07 0.11 -3.82
C TYR A 77 -5.28 -1.38 -3.58
N THR A 78 -5.35 -1.81 -2.33
CA THR A 78 -5.56 -3.21 -1.95
C THR A 78 -7.02 -3.65 -1.96
N GLY A 79 -7.96 -2.69 -2.01
CA GLY A 79 -9.39 -2.94 -1.79
C GLY A 79 -9.78 -3.06 -0.32
N GLU A 80 -8.84 -2.94 0.59
CA GLU A 80 -9.04 -2.91 2.04
C GLU A 80 -8.93 -1.49 2.58
N ASP A 81 -9.26 -1.29 3.86
CA ASP A 81 -8.90 -0.07 4.55
C ASP A 81 -7.38 0.12 4.53
N MET A 82 -6.90 1.25 4.02
CA MET A 82 -5.49 1.52 3.81
C MET A 82 -5.12 2.92 4.26
N ALA A 83 -3.91 3.09 4.78
CA ALA A 83 -3.35 4.38 5.15
C ALA A 83 -1.89 4.51 4.76
N GLU A 84 -1.45 5.73 4.53
CA GLU A 84 -0.06 6.07 4.30
C GLU A 84 0.38 7.17 5.26
N PHE A 85 1.48 6.91 5.96
CA PHE A 85 2.15 7.83 6.86
C PHE A 85 3.40 8.35 6.17
N HIS A 86 3.40 9.62 5.82
CA HIS A 86 4.53 10.32 5.25
C HIS A 86 5.29 11.00 6.39
N VAL A 87 6.41 10.41 6.77
CA VAL A 87 7.26 10.82 7.89
C VAL A 87 8.65 11.21 7.42
N HIS A 88 9.46 11.80 8.28
CA HIS A 88 10.86 12.02 7.97
C HIS A 88 11.61 10.69 7.82
N GLY A 89 12.46 10.59 6.80
CA GLY A 89 13.12 9.36 6.40
C GLY A 89 14.36 9.00 7.22
N SER A 90 14.39 9.31 8.52
CA SER A 90 15.44 8.86 9.40
C SER A 90 15.16 7.43 9.88
N ARG A 91 16.23 6.65 10.06
CA ARG A 91 16.13 5.28 10.58
C ARG A 91 15.39 5.23 11.93
N ALA A 92 15.67 6.19 12.81
CA ALA A 92 15.04 6.25 14.13
C ALA A 92 13.52 6.45 14.05
N VAL A 93 13.05 7.34 13.17
CA VAL A 93 11.61 7.58 12.97
C VAL A 93 10.93 6.36 12.36
N ILE A 94 11.52 5.74 11.34
CA ILE A 94 10.98 4.54 10.69
C ILE A 94 10.87 3.38 11.68
N GLU A 95 11.93 3.12 12.47
CA GLU A 95 11.93 2.08 13.50
C GLU A 95 10.89 2.36 14.61
N ALA A 96 10.77 3.61 15.03
CA ALA A 96 9.77 4.01 16.02
C ALA A 96 8.33 3.78 15.54
N MET A 97 8.03 4.14 14.29
CA MET A 97 6.74 3.90 13.66
C MET A 97 6.46 2.41 13.51
N HIS A 98 7.41 1.62 12.99
CA HIS A 98 7.28 0.17 12.85
C HIS A 98 7.04 -0.52 14.20
N ASN A 99 7.83 -0.18 15.23
CA ASN A 99 7.67 -0.72 16.57
C ASN A 99 6.31 -0.37 17.19
N SER A 100 5.81 0.84 16.92
CA SER A 100 4.52 1.27 17.42
C SER A 100 3.36 0.52 16.75
N ILE A 101 3.43 0.28 15.45
CA ILE A 101 2.40 -0.44 14.69
C ILE A 101 2.44 -1.95 15.03
N SER A 102 3.63 -2.53 15.16
CA SER A 102 3.79 -3.97 15.46
C SER A 102 3.23 -4.38 16.83
N LYS A 103 3.15 -3.44 17.79
CA LYS A 103 2.54 -3.68 19.12
C LYS A 103 1.01 -3.71 19.07
N ILE A 104 0.40 -3.29 17.98
CA ILE A 104 -1.06 -3.32 17.83
C ILE A 104 -1.45 -4.73 17.41
N GLU A 105 -2.29 -5.36 18.21
CA GLU A 105 -2.77 -6.72 17.96
C GLU A 105 -3.39 -6.86 16.56
N GLY A 106 -3.02 -7.94 15.86
CA GLY A 106 -3.46 -8.20 14.50
C GLY A 106 -2.73 -7.42 13.42
N CYS A 107 -1.60 -6.77 13.75
CA CYS A 107 -0.72 -6.10 12.80
C CYS A 107 0.63 -6.84 12.69
N ARG A 108 1.17 -6.95 11.47
CA ARG A 108 2.49 -7.52 11.19
C ARG A 108 3.17 -6.82 10.02
N LEU A 109 4.48 -6.99 9.93
CA LEU A 109 5.24 -6.57 8.74
C LEU A 109 4.74 -7.33 7.50
N ALA A 110 4.63 -6.61 6.39
CA ALA A 110 4.31 -7.18 5.09
C ALA A 110 5.51 -7.93 4.51
N GLU A 111 5.21 -8.99 3.77
CA GLU A 111 6.18 -9.64 2.90
C GLU A 111 6.39 -8.83 1.62
N PRO A 112 7.55 -8.97 0.93
CA PRO A 112 7.76 -8.33 -0.37
C PRO A 112 6.64 -8.65 -1.35
N GLY A 113 6.07 -7.59 -1.98
CA GLY A 113 4.97 -7.73 -2.95
C GLY A 113 3.59 -8.03 -2.35
N GLU A 114 3.44 -8.12 -1.04
CA GLU A 114 2.19 -8.56 -0.41
C GLU A 114 1.02 -7.58 -0.64
N PHE A 115 1.25 -6.28 -0.66
CA PHE A 115 0.19 -5.31 -1.02
C PHE A 115 -0.36 -5.55 -2.43
N THR A 116 0.51 -5.84 -3.39
CA THR A 116 0.12 -6.15 -4.77
C THR A 116 -0.61 -7.50 -4.85
N LYS A 117 -0.17 -8.49 -4.07
CA LYS A 117 -0.85 -9.79 -3.96
C LYS A 117 -2.26 -9.63 -3.42
N ILE A 118 -2.47 -8.84 -2.37
CA ILE A 118 -3.81 -8.57 -1.83
C ILE A 118 -4.66 -7.81 -2.83
N ALA A 119 -4.11 -6.81 -3.53
CA ALA A 119 -4.82 -6.09 -4.59
C ALA A 119 -5.29 -7.05 -5.71
N PHE A 120 -4.46 -8.01 -6.11
CA PHE A 120 -4.82 -9.04 -7.07
C PHE A 120 -5.91 -9.96 -6.54
N GLN A 121 -5.79 -10.47 -5.32
CA GLN A 121 -6.78 -11.35 -4.68
C GLN A 121 -8.15 -10.68 -4.51
N ASN A 122 -8.16 -9.37 -4.26
CA ASN A 122 -9.37 -8.56 -4.16
C ASN A 122 -9.91 -8.08 -5.52
N GLY A 123 -9.33 -8.53 -6.64
CA GLY A 123 -9.77 -8.18 -7.98
C GLY A 123 -9.53 -6.71 -8.38
N LYS A 124 -8.67 -5.99 -7.66
CA LYS A 124 -8.34 -4.58 -7.97
C LYS A 124 -7.40 -4.44 -9.16
N ILE A 125 -6.56 -5.44 -9.35
CA ILE A 125 -5.62 -5.55 -10.47
C ILE A 125 -5.62 -6.97 -11.01
N ASN A 126 -5.32 -7.13 -12.29
CA ASN A 126 -5.04 -8.42 -12.90
C ASN A 126 -3.53 -8.73 -12.88
N LEU A 127 -3.15 -9.96 -13.20
CA LEU A 127 -1.76 -10.41 -13.18
C LEU A 127 -0.87 -9.55 -14.09
N LEU A 128 -1.34 -9.26 -15.29
CA LEU A 128 -0.59 -8.46 -16.27
C LEU A 128 -0.30 -7.04 -15.74
N LYS A 129 -1.26 -6.46 -15.02
CA LYS A 129 -1.07 -5.16 -14.36
C LYS A 129 -0.11 -5.26 -13.18
N ALA A 130 -0.15 -6.35 -12.41
CA ALA A 130 0.79 -6.57 -11.31
C ALA A 130 2.24 -6.69 -11.83
N GLU A 131 2.45 -7.45 -12.90
CA GLU A 131 3.75 -7.56 -13.57
C GLU A 131 4.21 -6.20 -14.13
N SER A 132 3.33 -5.46 -14.80
CA SER A 132 3.68 -4.14 -15.36
C SER A 132 4.04 -3.09 -14.30
N ILE A 133 3.50 -3.18 -13.08
CA ILE A 133 3.91 -2.33 -11.95
C ILE A 133 5.35 -2.67 -11.54
N SER A 134 5.70 -3.96 -11.46
CA SER A 134 7.06 -4.40 -11.16
C SER A 134 8.06 -3.91 -12.22
N ASP A 135 7.70 -4.07 -13.50
CA ASP A 135 8.52 -3.59 -14.62
C ASP A 135 8.70 -2.08 -14.59
N LEU A 136 7.65 -1.34 -14.24
CA LEU A 136 7.71 0.13 -14.13
C LEU A 136 8.65 0.57 -13.00
N ILE A 137 8.60 -0.11 -11.85
CA ILE A 137 9.46 0.19 -10.70
C ILE A 137 10.93 -0.09 -11.03
N SER A 138 11.21 -1.16 -11.80
CA SER A 138 12.56 -1.57 -12.20
C SER A 138 13.06 -0.95 -13.52
N SER A 139 12.26 -0.09 -14.16
CA SER A 139 12.63 0.51 -15.44
C SER A 139 13.78 1.52 -15.28
N GLU A 140 14.84 1.33 -16.05
CA GLU A 140 16.01 2.22 -16.09
C GLU A 140 16.01 3.12 -17.34
N THR A 141 15.25 2.74 -18.37
CA THR A 141 15.18 3.48 -19.63
C THR A 141 13.78 4.00 -19.91
N GLU A 142 13.69 5.04 -20.72
CA GLU A 142 12.41 5.59 -21.16
C GLU A 142 11.59 4.58 -21.98
N MET A 143 12.26 3.75 -22.76
CA MET A 143 11.61 2.69 -23.54
C MET A 143 10.94 1.67 -22.62
N GLN A 144 11.65 1.17 -21.61
CA GLN A 144 11.12 0.24 -20.60
C GLN A 144 9.93 0.84 -19.86
N ARG A 145 10.05 2.08 -19.40
CA ARG A 145 8.96 2.83 -18.76
C ARG A 145 7.72 2.91 -19.65
N ASN A 146 7.89 3.28 -20.92
CA ASN A 146 6.80 3.44 -21.87
C ASN A 146 6.11 2.08 -22.15
N GLN A 147 6.88 1.00 -22.23
CA GLN A 147 6.34 -0.34 -22.39
C GLN A 147 5.50 -0.76 -21.19
N ALA A 148 6.02 -0.60 -19.97
CA ALA A 148 5.30 -0.91 -18.73
C ALA A 148 3.98 -0.12 -18.63
N ILE A 149 4.00 1.19 -18.92
CA ILE A 149 2.80 2.04 -18.92
C ILE A 149 1.77 1.57 -19.95
N ARG A 150 2.19 1.15 -21.15
CA ARG A 150 1.27 0.62 -22.17
C ARG A 150 0.56 -0.64 -21.69
N ILE A 151 1.27 -1.54 -21.03
CA ILE A 151 0.70 -2.77 -20.45
C ILE A 151 -0.25 -2.42 -19.32
N MET A 152 0.19 -1.56 -18.40
CA MET A 152 -0.60 -1.11 -17.23
C MET A 152 -1.90 -0.40 -17.63
N SER A 153 -1.91 0.35 -18.75
CA SER A 153 -3.10 1.04 -19.27
C SER A 153 -4.16 0.11 -19.87
N GLY A 154 -3.90 -1.20 -19.92
CA GLY A 154 -4.85 -2.20 -20.42
C GLY A 154 -4.93 -2.32 -21.94
N LYS A 155 -4.18 -1.52 -22.73
CA LYS A 155 -4.19 -1.61 -24.20
C LYS A 155 -3.78 -2.99 -24.71
N THR A 156 -2.84 -3.62 -24.01
CA THR A 156 -2.38 -4.99 -24.32
C THR A 156 -3.43 -6.03 -23.96
N SER A 157 -4.10 -5.88 -22.80
CA SER A 157 -5.17 -6.77 -22.35
C SER A 157 -6.34 -6.83 -23.35
N ILE A 158 -6.71 -5.71 -23.93
CA ILE A 158 -7.79 -5.63 -24.95
C ILE A 158 -7.41 -6.49 -26.16
N LYS A 159 -6.17 -6.39 -26.66
CA LYS A 159 -5.70 -7.19 -27.79
C LYS A 159 -5.68 -8.69 -27.47
N PHE A 160 -5.18 -9.07 -26.30
CA PHE A 160 -5.16 -10.47 -25.88
C PHE A 160 -6.56 -11.06 -25.69
N ASN A 161 -7.51 -10.32 -25.11
CA ASN A 161 -8.87 -10.77 -24.97
C ASN A 161 -9.57 -10.96 -26.34
N SER A 162 -9.37 -10.03 -27.27
CA SER A 162 -9.86 -10.18 -28.65
C SER A 162 -9.28 -11.41 -29.36
N LEU A 163 -7.98 -11.66 -29.18
CA LEU A 163 -7.33 -12.84 -29.74
C LEU A 163 -7.87 -14.13 -29.12
N ARG A 164 -8.00 -14.17 -27.80
CA ARG A 164 -8.60 -15.30 -27.06
C ARG A 164 -10.01 -15.62 -27.53
N GLU A 165 -10.87 -14.62 -27.68
CA GLU A 165 -12.24 -14.82 -28.18
C GLU A 165 -12.28 -15.37 -29.60
N ARG A 166 -11.34 -14.91 -30.45
CA ARG A 166 -11.21 -15.45 -31.83
C ARG A 166 -10.77 -16.90 -31.82
N ILE A 167 -9.83 -17.29 -30.98
CA ILE A 167 -9.37 -18.67 -30.84
C ILE A 167 -10.49 -19.57 -30.32
N LEU A 168 -11.23 -19.13 -29.28
CA LEU A 168 -12.34 -19.89 -28.72
C LEU A 168 -13.53 -20.08 -29.68
N LYS A 169 -13.65 -19.25 -30.73
CA LYS A 169 -14.68 -19.41 -31.77
C LYS A 169 -14.28 -20.45 -32.83
N VAL A 170 -13.03 -20.85 -32.89
CA VAL A 170 -12.49 -21.81 -33.85
C VAL A 170 -12.39 -23.22 -33.27
N LEU A 171 -12.47 -23.34 -31.93
CA LEU A 171 -12.56 -24.61 -31.21
C LEU A 171 -14.01 -25.03 -31.01
#